data_dea0c11074fa51f357d79fa4d84317b3
#
_entry.id   dea0c11074fa51f357d79fa4d84317b3
#
_cell.length_a   1.000
_cell.length_b   1.000
_cell.length_c   1.000
_cell.angle_alpha   90.00
_cell.angle_beta   90.00
_cell.angle_gamma   90.00
#
_symmetry.space_group_name_H-M   'P 1'
#
loop_
_entity.id
_entity.type
_entity.pdbx_description
1 polymer ?
#
loop_
_entity_poly.entity_id
_entity_poly.type
_entity_poly.pdbx_seq_one_letter_code
_entity_poly.pdbx_strand_id
1 'polypeptide(L)'
;DVVCMSEIGQPLYNFYGYVVEGVYESFEDIQNSPRAEKYPADGVFNRANTVWVGDLKFKDVNGDNKIDVNDRTIIGSRLPVFTFGWTNTFRYKGFDLSIFLNGSYGNKVMNYNSINLTHMNSAWINQLNAVGGRAKLVPIDADKVYEYGNWYDDITNVRVANKGTKIPRASINDPNDNDRISDRYVEDGSYLRIKNLTFGYTFPKKWMEKARIENLRLYLNFQNIYTFTKYKGYDPEVGASTQHSTGLTFGLDNGRYPAPTMY
;
A
#
# COMPACT_ATOMS: atom_id res chain seq x y z
N ASP A 1 11.53 -4.10 13.04
CA ASP A 1 10.39 -3.25 13.43
C ASP A 1 9.13 -4.08 13.64
N VAL A 2 8.34 -3.72 14.65
CA VAL A 2 7.05 -4.35 14.91
C VAL A 2 6.05 -3.80 13.90
N VAL A 3 5.55 -4.66 13.00
CA VAL A 3 4.60 -4.28 11.94
C VAL A 3 3.15 -4.53 12.38
N CYS A 4 2.95 -5.47 13.30
CA CYS A 4 1.63 -5.89 13.77
C CYS A 4 1.60 -5.94 15.30
N MET A 5 0.46 -5.59 15.87
CA MET A 5 0.20 -5.62 17.30
C MET A 5 -1.17 -6.24 17.60
N SER A 6 -1.28 -6.88 18.75
CA SER A 6 -2.54 -7.39 19.28
C SER A 6 -2.80 -6.77 20.64
N GLU A 7 -3.96 -6.15 20.80
CA GLU A 7 -4.42 -5.54 22.04
C GLU A 7 -5.73 -6.17 22.49
N ILE A 8 -5.97 -6.20 23.80
CA ILE A 8 -7.23 -6.71 24.36
C ILE A 8 -8.39 -5.84 23.89
N GLY A 9 -9.42 -6.49 23.30
CA GLY A 9 -10.59 -5.80 22.78
C GLY A 9 -10.46 -5.32 21.33
N GLN A 10 -9.31 -5.54 20.69
CA GLN A 10 -9.07 -5.22 19.28
C GLN A 10 -8.89 -6.50 18.45
N PRO A 11 -9.08 -6.43 17.11
CA PRO A 11 -8.76 -7.54 16.23
C PRO A 11 -7.31 -7.98 16.38
N LEU A 12 -7.05 -9.29 16.22
CA LEU A 12 -5.71 -9.84 16.32
C LEU A 12 -4.80 -9.34 15.18
N TYR A 13 -3.56 -9.04 15.53
CA TYR A 13 -2.50 -8.69 14.58
C TYR A 13 -2.85 -7.48 13.67
N ASN A 14 -3.42 -6.42 14.24
CA ASN A 14 -3.60 -5.16 13.54
C ASN A 14 -2.27 -4.60 13.08
N PHE A 15 -2.25 -3.90 11.95
CA PHE A 15 -1.09 -3.13 11.54
C PHE A 15 -0.83 -2.02 12.54
N TYR A 16 0.43 -1.88 12.93
CA TYR A 16 0.88 -0.97 13.97
C TYR A 16 2.03 -0.11 13.46
N GLY A 17 1.88 1.20 13.55
CA GLY A 17 2.85 2.14 13.01
C GLY A 17 2.45 3.59 13.23
N TYR A 18 3.08 4.47 12.46
CA TYR A 18 2.84 5.92 12.55
C TYR A 18 1.71 6.36 11.62
N VAL A 19 1.10 7.50 11.97
CA VAL A 19 0.11 8.19 11.12
C VAL A 19 0.78 9.37 10.44
N VAL A 20 0.67 9.48 9.12
CA VAL A 20 1.24 10.56 8.31
C VAL A 20 0.21 11.66 8.09
N GLU A 21 0.48 12.85 8.60
CA GLU A 21 -0.37 14.04 8.36
C GLU A 21 -0.08 14.69 7.00
N GLY A 22 1.18 14.67 6.56
CA GLY A 22 1.62 15.28 5.32
C GLY A 22 3.14 15.36 5.25
N VAL A 23 3.64 16.43 4.66
CA VAL A 23 5.06 16.80 4.69
C VAL A 23 5.22 18.17 5.36
N TYR A 24 6.37 18.43 5.94
CA TYR A 24 6.72 19.78 6.40
C TYR A 24 6.83 20.71 5.20
N GLU A 25 5.91 21.68 5.09
CA GLU A 25 5.83 22.56 3.91
C GLU A 25 6.80 23.74 3.95
N SER A 26 7.25 24.15 5.14
CA SER A 26 8.19 25.24 5.39
C SER A 26 8.95 25.04 6.70
N PHE A 27 9.94 25.89 6.94
CA PHE A 27 10.66 25.91 8.22
C PHE A 27 9.75 26.26 9.39
N GLU A 28 8.85 27.22 9.19
CA GLU A 28 7.85 27.61 10.20
C GLU A 28 6.95 26.43 10.58
N ASP A 29 6.56 25.60 9.62
CA ASP A 29 5.77 24.38 9.88
C ASP A 29 6.54 23.37 10.75
N ILE A 30 7.87 23.22 10.54
CA ILE A 30 8.72 22.39 11.42
C ILE A 30 8.76 22.95 12.84
N GLN A 31 8.89 24.28 12.99
CA GLN A 31 8.96 24.92 14.31
C GLN A 31 7.65 24.84 15.09
N ASN A 32 6.51 24.88 14.40
CA ASN A 32 5.17 24.86 14.99
C ASN A 32 4.59 23.45 15.14
N SER A 33 5.32 22.42 14.72
CA SER A 33 4.92 21.01 14.82
C SER A 33 5.59 20.30 15.99
N PRO A 34 5.06 19.16 16.44
CA PRO A 34 5.76 18.28 17.38
C PRO A 34 7.17 17.98 16.91
N ARG A 35 8.12 17.94 17.83
CA ARG A 35 9.54 17.74 17.52
C ARG A 35 9.78 16.36 16.91
N ALA A 36 10.19 16.34 15.66
CA ALA A 36 10.64 15.12 15.00
C ALA A 36 11.81 14.48 15.76
N GLU A 37 11.99 13.19 15.65
CA GLU A 37 13.07 12.44 16.31
C GLU A 37 14.46 13.03 16.03
N LYS A 38 14.68 13.51 14.81
CA LYS A 38 15.94 14.16 14.40
C LYS A 38 15.86 15.70 14.40
N TYR A 39 15.04 16.26 15.26
CA TYR A 39 15.06 17.71 15.51
C TYR A 39 16.37 18.08 16.23
N PRO A 40 17.17 19.02 15.71
CA PRO A 40 18.48 19.33 16.31
C PRO A 40 18.33 19.99 17.67
N ALA A 41 19.05 19.46 18.67
CA ALA A 41 19.01 19.99 20.04
C ALA A 41 19.66 21.38 20.16
N ASP A 42 20.65 21.67 19.32
CA ASP A 42 21.36 22.94 19.24
C ASP A 42 20.69 23.98 18.32
N GLY A 43 19.57 23.61 17.69
CA GLY A 43 18.86 24.45 16.72
C GLY A 43 19.56 24.59 15.36
N VAL A 44 20.65 23.85 15.13
CA VAL A 44 21.38 23.90 13.86
C VAL A 44 20.88 22.83 12.91
N PHE A 45 20.12 23.22 11.92
CA PHE A 45 19.56 22.32 10.93
C PHE A 45 20.57 21.97 9.84
N ASN A 46 20.64 20.67 9.51
CA ASN A 46 21.45 20.15 8.43
C ASN A 46 20.65 19.16 7.61
N ARG A 47 20.51 19.42 6.31
CA ARG A 47 19.68 18.63 5.38
C ARG A 47 20.04 17.13 5.33
N ALA A 48 21.27 16.78 5.61
CA ALA A 48 21.75 15.40 5.57
C ALA A 48 21.53 14.63 6.88
N ASN A 49 21.37 15.34 8.03
CA ASN A 49 21.43 14.72 9.35
C ASN A 49 20.22 15.04 10.24
N THR A 50 19.42 16.04 9.89
CA THR A 50 18.26 16.46 10.67
C THR A 50 16.99 16.46 9.82
N VAL A 51 15.82 16.53 10.49
CA VAL A 51 14.56 16.78 9.81
C VAL A 51 14.65 18.03 8.93
N TRP A 52 13.98 18.01 7.78
CA TRP A 52 14.05 19.07 6.80
C TRP A 52 12.70 19.35 6.14
N VAL A 53 12.57 20.51 5.52
CA VAL A 53 11.40 20.84 4.68
C VAL A 53 11.23 19.77 3.59
N GLY A 54 10.01 19.25 3.45
CA GLY A 54 9.67 18.17 2.54
C GLY A 54 9.78 16.75 3.12
N ASP A 55 10.28 16.59 4.35
CA ASP A 55 10.19 15.32 5.07
C ASP A 55 8.77 15.08 5.59
N LEU A 56 8.42 13.80 5.87
CA LEU A 56 7.10 13.44 6.39
C LEU A 56 6.88 14.03 7.79
N LYS A 57 5.68 14.56 7.99
CA LYS A 57 5.15 15.01 9.26
C LYS A 57 4.30 13.91 9.85
N PHE A 58 4.73 13.34 10.96
CA PHE A 58 4.01 12.32 11.68
C PHE A 58 3.13 12.94 12.78
N LYS A 59 2.05 12.26 13.08
CA LYS A 59 1.10 12.67 14.12
C LYS A 59 1.65 12.32 15.50
N ASP A 60 1.64 13.30 16.40
CA ASP A 60 1.80 13.08 17.84
C ASP A 60 0.50 12.49 18.40
N VAL A 61 0.54 11.23 18.78
CA VAL A 61 -0.62 10.46 19.24
C VAL A 61 -0.83 10.59 20.74
N ASN A 62 0.26 10.69 21.49
CA ASN A 62 0.23 10.77 22.95
C ASN A 62 0.15 12.20 23.48
N GLY A 63 0.41 13.23 22.64
CA GLY A 63 0.30 14.65 22.98
C GLY A 63 1.48 15.19 23.79
N ASP A 64 2.64 14.56 23.74
CA ASP A 64 3.84 14.99 24.48
C ASP A 64 4.73 15.98 23.71
N ASN A 65 4.30 16.38 22.52
CA ASN A 65 4.99 17.29 21.61
C ASN A 65 6.34 16.77 21.07
N LYS A 66 6.48 15.44 20.99
CA LYS A 66 7.61 14.75 20.37
C LYS A 66 7.10 13.61 19.49
N ILE A 67 7.87 13.26 18.48
CA ILE A 67 7.58 12.11 17.63
C ILE A 67 8.59 11.02 17.96
N ASP A 68 8.13 9.96 18.61
CA ASP A 68 8.96 8.81 18.99
C ASP A 68 8.18 7.47 18.88
N VAL A 69 8.72 6.41 19.46
CA VAL A 69 8.11 5.07 19.39
C VAL A 69 6.74 4.99 20.09
N ASN A 70 6.41 5.94 20.97
CA ASN A 70 5.15 5.98 21.70
C ASN A 70 4.01 6.57 20.85
N ASP A 71 4.30 7.17 19.68
CA ASP A 71 3.31 7.69 18.73
C ASP A 71 2.82 6.66 17.74
N ARG A 72 3.29 5.42 17.87
CA ARG A 72 2.75 4.32 17.08
C ARG A 72 1.35 3.96 17.57
N THR A 73 0.48 3.68 16.62
CA THR A 73 -0.91 3.30 16.89
C THR A 73 -1.39 2.25 15.90
N ILE A 74 -2.61 1.74 16.09
CA ILE A 74 -3.24 0.85 15.12
C ILE A 74 -3.59 1.66 13.86
N ILE A 75 -2.98 1.30 12.73
CA ILE A 75 -3.13 1.96 11.44
C ILE A 75 -3.99 1.18 10.44
N GLY A 76 -4.49 0.02 10.83
CA GLY A 76 -5.43 -0.76 10.04
C GLY A 76 -5.59 -2.19 10.51
N SER A 77 -6.72 -2.81 10.16
CA SER A 77 -6.97 -4.22 10.42
C SER A 77 -6.84 -5.04 9.14
N ARG A 78 -6.10 -6.12 9.20
CA ARG A 78 -6.00 -7.09 8.11
C ARG A 78 -7.19 -8.04 8.04
N LEU A 79 -7.97 -8.13 9.11
CA LEU A 79 -9.14 -8.98 9.15
C LEU A 79 -10.28 -8.31 8.39
N PRO A 80 -10.95 -9.02 7.48
CA PRO A 80 -12.12 -8.49 6.80
C PRO A 80 -13.32 -8.36 7.74
N VAL A 81 -14.18 -7.40 7.44
CA VAL A 81 -15.49 -7.30 8.08
C VAL A 81 -16.35 -8.51 7.70
N PHE A 82 -16.30 -8.89 6.42
CA PHE A 82 -16.90 -10.14 5.93
C PHE A 82 -16.21 -10.62 4.65
N THR A 83 -16.33 -11.93 4.42
CA THR A 83 -15.98 -12.58 3.16
C THR A 83 -17.22 -13.23 2.59
N PHE A 84 -17.29 -13.35 1.27
CA PHE A 84 -18.41 -13.98 0.62
C PHE A 84 -17.99 -14.81 -0.59
N GLY A 85 -18.80 -15.83 -0.86
CA GLY A 85 -18.73 -16.60 -2.10
C GLY A 85 -20.15 -16.79 -2.65
N TRP A 86 -20.30 -16.54 -3.94
CA TRP A 86 -21.59 -16.67 -4.61
C TRP A 86 -21.44 -17.48 -5.89
N THR A 87 -22.18 -18.59 -6.00
CA THR A 87 -22.22 -19.42 -7.19
C THR A 87 -23.60 -19.37 -7.81
N ASN A 88 -23.68 -19.12 -9.08
CA ASN A 88 -24.92 -19.21 -9.85
C ASN A 88 -24.73 -20.11 -11.06
N THR A 89 -25.74 -20.96 -11.33
CA THR A 89 -25.73 -21.88 -12.46
C THR A 89 -27.03 -21.77 -13.23
N PHE A 90 -26.90 -21.45 -14.50
CA PHE A 90 -28.03 -21.37 -15.44
C PHE A 90 -27.97 -22.55 -16.39
N ARG A 91 -29.11 -23.16 -16.67
CA ARG A 91 -29.26 -24.26 -17.63
C ARG A 91 -30.39 -24.01 -18.58
N TYR A 92 -30.13 -24.15 -19.87
CA TYR A 92 -31.16 -23.99 -20.90
C TYR A 92 -30.84 -24.79 -22.16
N LYS A 93 -31.73 -25.71 -22.55
CA LYS A 93 -31.63 -26.49 -23.81
C LYS A 93 -30.25 -27.09 -24.12
N GLY A 94 -29.62 -27.70 -23.10
CA GLY A 94 -28.29 -28.29 -23.22
C GLY A 94 -27.13 -27.35 -22.92
N PHE A 95 -27.36 -26.04 -22.90
CA PHE A 95 -26.38 -25.07 -22.41
C PHE A 95 -26.37 -25.01 -20.90
N ASP A 96 -25.19 -24.90 -20.32
CA ASP A 96 -24.98 -24.60 -18.93
C ASP A 96 -23.93 -23.48 -18.77
N LEU A 97 -24.22 -22.54 -17.88
CA LEU A 97 -23.36 -21.45 -17.50
C LEU A 97 -23.22 -21.43 -15.98
N SER A 98 -22.02 -21.57 -15.45
CA SER A 98 -21.75 -21.46 -14.02
C SER A 98 -20.80 -20.31 -13.77
N ILE A 99 -21.17 -19.43 -12.84
CA ILE A 99 -20.37 -18.27 -12.43
C ILE A 99 -20.10 -18.41 -10.93
N PHE A 100 -18.83 -18.35 -10.54
CA PHE A 100 -18.43 -18.27 -9.14
C PHE A 100 -17.72 -16.93 -8.87
N LEU A 101 -18.29 -16.15 -7.98
CA LEU A 101 -17.74 -14.91 -7.46
C LEU A 101 -17.29 -15.12 -6.02
N ASN A 102 -16.14 -14.55 -5.68
CA ASN A 102 -15.72 -14.45 -4.29
C ASN A 102 -15.19 -13.05 -3.98
N GLY A 103 -15.20 -12.67 -2.73
CA GLY A 103 -14.69 -11.38 -2.32
C GLY A 103 -14.47 -11.27 -0.83
N SER A 104 -13.76 -10.21 -0.48
CA SER A 104 -13.46 -9.78 0.88
C SER A 104 -13.72 -8.29 0.99
N TYR A 105 -14.23 -7.85 2.11
CA TYR A 105 -14.55 -6.45 2.34
C TYR A 105 -14.06 -5.96 3.70
N GLY A 106 -13.44 -4.78 3.71
CA GLY A 106 -13.04 -4.06 4.92
C GLY A 106 -11.65 -4.43 5.44
N ASN A 107 -10.97 -5.43 4.87
CA ASN A 107 -9.60 -5.74 5.21
C ASN A 107 -8.63 -4.71 4.65
N LYS A 108 -7.55 -4.45 5.38
CA LYS A 108 -6.41 -3.67 4.92
C LYS A 108 -5.26 -4.60 4.52
N VAL A 109 -4.43 -4.11 3.61
CA VAL A 109 -3.19 -4.76 3.16
C VAL A 109 -2.04 -3.78 3.36
N MET A 110 -0.97 -4.25 3.97
CA MET A 110 0.29 -3.52 4.03
C MET A 110 1.07 -3.80 2.74
N ASN A 111 1.17 -2.80 1.87
CA ASN A 111 1.94 -2.88 0.63
C ASN A 111 3.42 -2.62 0.93
N TYR A 112 4.13 -3.68 1.35
CA TYR A 112 5.55 -3.59 1.72
C TYR A 112 6.45 -3.28 0.52
N ASN A 113 6.03 -3.67 -0.70
CA ASN A 113 6.76 -3.31 -1.92
C ASN A 113 6.78 -1.80 -2.16
N SER A 114 5.70 -1.10 -1.79
CA SER A 114 5.62 0.34 -1.96
C SER A 114 6.63 1.08 -1.08
N ILE A 115 7.06 0.52 0.06
CA ILE A 115 8.14 1.09 0.88
C ILE A 115 9.40 1.17 0.03
N ASN A 116 9.87 0.04 -0.50
CA ASN A 116 11.09 -0.03 -1.31
C ASN A 116 10.97 0.77 -2.61
N LEU A 117 9.81 0.71 -3.28
CA LEU A 117 9.59 1.35 -4.58
C LEU A 117 9.26 2.85 -4.50
N THR A 118 9.06 3.40 -3.30
CA THR A 118 8.90 4.84 -3.09
C THR A 118 10.00 5.45 -2.21
N HIS A 119 10.97 4.65 -1.80
CA HIS A 119 12.13 5.07 -1.04
C HIS A 119 13.17 5.69 -1.99
N MET A 120 13.38 6.99 -1.88
CA MET A 120 14.22 7.77 -2.81
C MET A 120 15.65 7.98 -2.29
N ASN A 121 16.22 6.98 -1.62
CA ASN A 121 17.58 7.02 -1.07
C ASN A 121 18.62 6.29 -1.93
N SER A 122 18.21 5.58 -2.97
CA SER A 122 19.09 4.79 -3.81
C SER A 122 18.87 5.05 -5.30
N ALA A 123 19.94 5.30 -6.03
CA ALA A 123 19.93 5.45 -7.48
C ALA A 123 19.76 4.11 -8.23
N TRP A 124 19.88 2.97 -7.55
CA TRP A 124 19.92 1.63 -8.15
C TRP A 124 18.60 0.87 -8.08
N ILE A 125 17.58 1.47 -7.48
CA ILE A 125 16.27 0.86 -7.30
C ILE A 125 15.26 1.52 -8.23
N ASN A 126 14.50 0.72 -8.98
CA ASN A 126 13.36 1.21 -9.74
C ASN A 126 12.30 1.78 -8.81
N GLN A 127 11.66 2.86 -9.25
CA GLN A 127 10.67 3.59 -8.45
C GLN A 127 9.30 3.58 -9.12
N LEU A 128 8.25 3.64 -8.31
CA LEU A 128 6.90 3.85 -8.79
C LEU A 128 6.73 5.25 -9.38
N ASN A 129 5.91 5.38 -10.41
CA ASN A 129 5.58 6.68 -11.01
C ASN A 129 4.98 7.69 -10.00
N ALA A 130 4.37 7.18 -8.91
CA ALA A 130 3.86 7.99 -7.80
C ALA A 130 4.92 8.93 -7.20
N VAL A 131 6.21 8.54 -7.23
CA VAL A 131 7.33 9.35 -6.73
C VAL A 131 7.49 10.68 -7.50
N GLY A 132 6.95 10.78 -8.72
CA GLY A 132 6.85 12.04 -9.45
C GLY A 132 6.09 13.14 -8.69
N GLY A 133 5.19 12.74 -7.76
CA GLY A 133 4.44 13.62 -6.86
C GLY A 133 5.16 13.98 -5.54
N ARG A 134 6.44 13.62 -5.38
CA ARG A 134 7.22 13.92 -4.18
C ARG A 134 7.24 15.42 -3.84
N ALA A 135 7.53 15.77 -2.60
CA ALA A 135 7.73 17.15 -2.18
C ALA A 135 8.83 17.80 -3.05
N LYS A 136 8.44 18.81 -3.82
CA LYS A 136 9.32 19.57 -4.72
C LYS A 136 9.74 20.83 -3.98
N LEU A 137 11.03 20.90 -3.65
CA LEU A 137 11.59 22.05 -2.96
C LEU A 137 11.88 23.18 -3.94
N VAL A 138 11.56 24.39 -3.53
CA VAL A 138 11.86 25.63 -4.25
C VAL A 138 12.32 26.69 -3.26
N PRO A 139 13.14 27.68 -3.67
CA PRO A 139 13.49 28.80 -2.82
C PRO A 139 12.26 29.67 -2.56
N ILE A 140 12.22 30.30 -1.38
CA ILE A 140 11.26 31.36 -1.06
C ILE A 140 11.68 32.65 -1.77
N ASP A 141 12.93 33.01 -1.63
CA ASP A 141 13.57 34.10 -2.33
C ASP A 141 14.62 33.52 -3.33
N ALA A 142 14.30 33.62 -4.61
CA ALA A 142 15.14 33.09 -5.69
C ALA A 142 16.35 33.99 -5.97
N ASP A 143 16.28 35.27 -5.58
CA ASP A 143 17.33 36.28 -5.85
C ASP A 143 18.37 36.35 -4.73
N LYS A 144 18.14 35.60 -3.62
CA LYS A 144 19.07 35.53 -2.50
C LYS A 144 20.42 34.93 -2.94
N VAL A 145 21.47 35.71 -2.83
CA VAL A 145 22.85 35.30 -3.16
C VAL A 145 23.47 34.59 -1.96
N TYR A 146 24.11 33.46 -2.23
CA TYR A 146 24.85 32.68 -1.23
C TYR A 146 26.34 32.77 -1.53
N GLU A 147 27.13 33.27 -0.59
CA GLU A 147 28.59 33.31 -0.70
C GLU A 147 29.18 31.90 -0.70
N TYR A 148 28.61 31.02 0.14
CA TYR A 148 28.97 29.61 0.21
C TYR A 148 27.72 28.76 0.31
N GLY A 149 27.66 27.60 -0.41
CA GLY A 149 26.55 26.69 -0.40
C GLY A 149 25.46 26.99 -1.43
N ASN A 150 24.31 26.37 -1.27
CA ASN A 150 23.21 26.47 -2.22
C ASN A 150 21.91 26.88 -1.49
N TRP A 151 20.94 27.43 -2.23
CA TRP A 151 19.64 27.81 -1.67
C TRP A 151 18.96 26.70 -0.88
N TYR A 152 19.14 25.44 -1.28
CA TYR A 152 18.52 24.28 -0.65
C TYR A 152 19.21 23.84 0.66
N ASP A 153 20.32 24.42 1.04
CA ASP A 153 21.02 24.18 2.31
C ASP A 153 20.62 25.23 3.38
N ASP A 154 19.91 26.29 3.00
CA ASP A 154 19.30 27.27 3.90
C ASP A 154 17.84 26.93 4.16
N ILE A 155 17.57 26.27 5.29
CA ILE A 155 16.21 25.83 5.65
C ILE A 155 15.21 26.99 5.71
N THR A 156 15.65 28.21 6.02
CA THR A 156 14.78 29.38 6.13
C THR A 156 14.34 29.91 4.76
N ASN A 157 15.06 29.51 3.69
CA ASN A 157 14.75 29.90 2.32
C ASN A 157 14.17 28.75 1.48
N VAL A 158 13.69 27.68 2.09
CA VAL A 158 13.14 26.50 1.40
C VAL A 158 11.67 26.35 1.70
N ARG A 159 10.87 26.04 0.67
CA ARG A 159 9.46 25.65 0.81
C ARG A 159 9.09 24.55 -0.17
N VAL A 160 7.98 23.85 0.10
CA VAL A 160 7.39 22.86 -0.81
C VAL A 160 6.49 23.59 -1.82
N ALA A 161 6.71 23.34 -3.12
CA ALA A 161 5.93 23.94 -4.21
C ALA A 161 4.57 23.28 -4.38
N ASN A 162 4.52 21.93 -4.28
CA ASN A 162 3.31 21.11 -4.44
C ASN A 162 2.72 20.75 -3.08
N LYS A 163 2.09 21.73 -2.45
CA LYS A 163 1.45 21.57 -1.14
C LYS A 163 0.45 20.41 -1.09
N GLY A 164 0.29 19.83 0.09
CA GLY A 164 -0.63 18.72 0.34
C GLY A 164 -0.15 17.36 -0.16
N THR A 165 1.09 17.25 -0.68
CA THR A 165 1.67 15.93 -0.98
C THR A 165 1.91 15.14 0.31
N LYS A 166 1.78 13.80 0.21
CA LYS A 166 2.15 12.84 1.27
C LYS A 166 3.39 12.02 0.88
N ILE A 167 4.12 12.45 -0.14
CA ILE A 167 5.35 11.78 -0.58
C ILE A 167 6.51 12.70 -0.22
N PRO A 168 7.47 12.20 0.58
CA PRO A 168 8.57 13.03 1.07
C PRO A 168 9.50 13.50 -0.06
N ARG A 169 10.39 14.42 0.25
CA ARG A 169 11.50 14.81 -0.62
C ARG A 169 12.43 13.61 -0.88
N ALA A 170 13.16 13.65 -1.98
CA ALA A 170 14.26 12.72 -2.19
C ALA A 170 15.44 13.05 -1.25
N SER A 171 15.92 12.04 -0.53
CA SER A 171 17.05 12.16 0.40
C SER A 171 17.86 10.88 0.42
N ILE A 172 19.16 10.97 0.22
CA ILE A 172 20.05 9.80 0.25
C ILE A 172 20.17 9.25 1.67
N ASN A 173 20.30 10.11 2.66
CA ASN A 173 20.51 9.73 4.05
C ASN A 173 19.20 9.46 4.81
N ASP A 174 18.08 9.98 4.32
CA ASP A 174 16.75 9.93 4.94
C ASP A 174 16.76 10.09 6.49
N PRO A 175 17.27 11.20 7.03
CA PRO A 175 17.46 11.35 8.48
C PRO A 175 16.15 11.32 9.27
N ASN A 176 15.02 11.59 8.63
CA ASN A 176 13.70 11.55 9.25
C ASN A 176 13.04 10.16 9.22
N ASP A 177 13.72 9.13 8.64
CA ASP A 177 13.16 7.79 8.44
C ASP A 177 11.77 7.85 7.79
N ASN A 178 11.67 8.53 6.64
CA ASN A 178 10.41 8.72 5.92
C ASN A 178 9.79 7.41 5.40
N ASP A 179 10.56 6.32 5.41
CA ASP A 179 10.17 4.97 5.02
C ASP A 179 9.67 4.11 6.20
N ARG A 180 9.65 4.65 7.43
CA ARG A 180 9.12 3.91 8.59
C ARG A 180 7.69 3.44 8.39
N ILE A 181 7.35 2.33 9.04
CA ILE A 181 6.02 1.72 8.97
C ILE A 181 4.94 2.73 9.37
N SER A 182 4.06 3.07 8.42
CA SER A 182 3.03 4.09 8.59
C SER A 182 1.77 3.76 7.78
N ASP A 183 0.69 4.48 8.04
CA ASP A 183 -0.58 4.38 7.32
C ASP A 183 -0.45 4.67 5.81
N ARG A 184 0.62 5.35 5.40
CA ARG A 184 0.95 5.60 3.99
C ARG A 184 1.05 4.32 3.15
N TYR A 185 1.44 3.22 3.76
CA TYR A 185 1.63 1.92 3.11
C TYR A 185 0.48 0.95 3.34
N VAL A 186 -0.54 1.37 4.11
CA VAL A 186 -1.72 0.56 4.38
C VAL A 186 -2.82 0.92 3.37
N GLU A 187 -3.17 -0.04 2.52
CA GLU A 187 -4.13 0.14 1.45
C GLU A 187 -5.43 -0.63 1.72
N ASP A 188 -6.49 -0.28 1.00
CA ASP A 188 -7.75 -1.03 1.03
C ASP A 188 -7.58 -2.34 0.27
N GLY A 189 -7.66 -3.45 0.99
CA GLY A 189 -7.58 -4.80 0.46
C GLY A 189 -8.92 -5.41 0.03
N SER A 190 -10.00 -4.62 0.03
CA SER A 190 -11.31 -5.10 -0.40
C SER A 190 -11.30 -5.47 -1.88
N TYR A 191 -11.94 -6.60 -2.22
CA TYR A 191 -12.04 -7.02 -3.61
C TYR A 191 -13.29 -7.85 -3.88
N LEU A 192 -13.68 -7.89 -5.16
CA LEU A 192 -14.61 -8.82 -5.77
C LEU A 192 -13.92 -9.49 -6.96
N ARG A 193 -13.87 -10.83 -6.98
CA ARG A 193 -13.22 -11.58 -8.05
C ARG A 193 -14.20 -12.48 -8.77
N ILE A 194 -14.14 -12.49 -10.11
CA ILE A 194 -14.74 -13.52 -10.93
C ILE A 194 -13.78 -14.71 -10.92
N LYS A 195 -14.01 -15.62 -9.96
CA LYS A 195 -13.08 -16.72 -9.64
C LYS A 195 -13.16 -17.83 -10.66
N ASN A 196 -14.38 -18.16 -11.12
CA ASN A 196 -14.61 -19.19 -12.12
C ASN A 196 -15.80 -18.85 -13.01
N LEU A 197 -15.65 -19.08 -14.31
CA LEU A 197 -16.71 -19.01 -15.29
C LEU A 197 -16.64 -20.25 -16.16
N THR A 198 -17.65 -21.10 -16.10
CA THR A 198 -17.75 -22.30 -16.93
C THR A 198 -18.93 -22.16 -17.87
N PHE A 199 -18.70 -22.31 -19.14
CA PHE A 199 -19.74 -22.39 -20.17
C PHE A 199 -19.68 -23.76 -20.84
N GLY A 200 -20.77 -24.53 -20.76
CA GLY A 200 -20.86 -25.86 -21.29
C GLY A 200 -22.04 -26.07 -22.23
N TYR A 201 -21.91 -27.07 -23.09
CA TYR A 201 -22.99 -27.57 -23.94
C TYR A 201 -23.01 -29.07 -23.94
N THR A 202 -24.15 -29.65 -23.56
CA THR A 202 -24.41 -31.09 -23.62
C THR A 202 -25.21 -31.40 -24.87
N PHE A 203 -24.66 -32.21 -25.73
CA PHE A 203 -25.29 -32.58 -27.00
C PHE A 203 -26.52 -33.48 -26.79
N PRO A 204 -27.60 -33.30 -27.57
CA PRO A 204 -28.78 -34.15 -27.51
C PRO A 204 -28.44 -35.62 -27.81
N LYS A 205 -28.98 -36.56 -27.04
CA LYS A 205 -28.77 -38.01 -27.24
C LYS A 205 -28.97 -38.46 -28.68
N LYS A 206 -30.03 -37.97 -29.34
CA LYS A 206 -30.35 -38.29 -30.75
C LYS A 206 -29.22 -38.06 -31.75
N TRP A 207 -28.37 -37.05 -31.47
CA TRP A 207 -27.20 -36.77 -32.32
C TRP A 207 -26.06 -37.72 -32.00
N MET A 208 -25.92 -38.10 -30.75
CA MET A 208 -24.82 -38.93 -30.26
C MET A 208 -25.01 -40.40 -30.51
N GLU A 209 -26.23 -40.88 -30.57
CA GLU A 209 -26.59 -42.28 -30.91
C GLU A 209 -25.98 -42.70 -32.30
N LYS A 210 -26.03 -41.81 -33.27
CA LYS A 210 -25.42 -42.06 -34.60
C LYS A 210 -23.90 -42.28 -34.54
N ALA A 211 -23.25 -41.63 -33.58
CA ALA A 211 -21.82 -41.72 -33.34
C ALA A 211 -21.45 -42.82 -32.32
N ARG A 212 -22.45 -43.59 -31.79
CA ARG A 212 -22.28 -44.56 -30.70
C ARG A 212 -21.67 -44.00 -29.43
N ILE A 213 -21.95 -42.73 -29.17
CA ILE A 213 -21.50 -42.01 -27.98
C ILE A 213 -22.71 -41.85 -27.04
N GLU A 214 -22.57 -42.27 -25.79
CA GLU A 214 -23.66 -42.21 -24.81
C GLU A 214 -23.97 -40.80 -24.35
N ASN A 215 -22.93 -40.00 -24.11
CA ASN A 215 -23.04 -38.61 -23.69
C ASN A 215 -21.79 -37.81 -24.12
N LEU A 216 -22.01 -36.62 -24.67
CA LEU A 216 -20.94 -35.71 -25.04
C LEU A 216 -21.28 -34.32 -24.46
N ARG A 217 -20.38 -33.80 -23.63
CA ARG A 217 -20.43 -32.41 -23.16
C ARG A 217 -19.09 -31.74 -23.46
N LEU A 218 -19.15 -30.61 -24.15
CA LEU A 218 -18.01 -29.72 -24.31
C LEU A 218 -18.16 -28.53 -23.36
N TYR A 219 -17.09 -28.11 -22.80
CA TYR A 219 -17.10 -26.90 -21.94
C TYR A 219 -15.82 -26.12 -22.06
N LEU A 220 -15.97 -24.80 -21.80
CA LEU A 220 -14.88 -23.85 -21.61
C LEU A 220 -14.89 -23.43 -20.14
N ASN A 221 -13.72 -23.40 -19.52
CA ASN A 221 -13.55 -23.00 -18.14
C ASN A 221 -12.49 -21.90 -18.05
N PHE A 222 -12.87 -20.77 -17.43
CA PHE A 222 -12.01 -19.63 -17.21
C PHE A 222 -11.86 -19.42 -15.71
N GLN A 223 -10.61 -19.25 -15.26
CA GLN A 223 -10.32 -19.05 -13.84
C GLN A 223 -9.61 -17.71 -13.62
N ASN A 224 -9.93 -17.05 -12.49
CA ASN A 224 -9.36 -15.78 -12.06
C ASN A 224 -9.43 -14.70 -13.17
N ILE A 225 -10.59 -14.57 -13.81
CA ILE A 225 -10.80 -13.72 -14.99
C ILE A 225 -10.50 -12.26 -14.70
N TYR A 226 -11.07 -11.75 -13.60
CA TYR A 226 -10.93 -10.36 -13.24
C TYR A 226 -11.16 -10.13 -11.75
N THR A 227 -10.39 -9.18 -11.20
CA THR A 227 -10.51 -8.75 -9.80
C THR A 227 -10.81 -7.26 -9.76
N PHE A 228 -11.97 -6.91 -9.23
CA PHE A 228 -12.34 -5.53 -8.95
C PHE A 228 -11.76 -5.14 -7.58
N THR A 229 -10.84 -4.20 -7.55
CA THR A 229 -10.19 -3.75 -6.31
C THR A 229 -9.65 -2.33 -6.46
N LYS A 230 -9.44 -1.64 -5.33
CA LYS A 230 -8.71 -0.37 -5.24
C LYS A 230 -7.25 -0.57 -4.83
N TYR A 231 -6.88 -1.79 -4.50
CA TYR A 231 -5.51 -2.13 -4.13
C TYR A 231 -4.55 -1.89 -5.30
N LYS A 232 -3.40 -1.29 -5.02
CA LYS A 232 -2.43 -0.88 -6.06
C LYS A 232 -1.30 -1.90 -6.26
N GLY A 233 -1.21 -2.91 -5.40
CA GLY A 233 -0.27 -4.02 -5.55
C GLY A 233 -0.74 -5.06 -6.56
N TYR A 234 -0.07 -6.21 -6.60
CA TYR A 234 -0.34 -7.25 -7.60
C TYR A 234 -1.66 -7.99 -7.38
N ASP A 235 -1.98 -8.36 -6.13
CA ASP A 235 -3.19 -9.12 -5.80
C ASP A 235 -3.65 -8.76 -4.38
N PRO A 236 -4.92 -8.35 -4.18
CA PRO A 236 -5.44 -8.06 -2.85
C PRO A 236 -5.64 -9.32 -1.98
N GLU A 237 -5.68 -10.53 -2.57
CA GLU A 237 -5.76 -11.81 -1.87
C GLU A 237 -4.38 -12.21 -1.33
N VAL A 238 -3.84 -11.39 -0.41
CA VAL A 238 -2.53 -11.61 0.19
C VAL A 238 -2.64 -12.63 1.32
N GLY A 239 -2.19 -13.87 1.04
CA GLY A 239 -2.10 -14.92 2.05
C GLY A 239 -0.90 -14.77 2.99
N ALA A 240 -0.73 -15.72 3.91
CA ALA A 240 0.45 -15.76 4.77
C ALA A 240 1.73 -15.94 3.94
N SER A 241 2.78 -15.17 4.24
CA SER A 241 4.09 -15.38 3.65
C SER A 241 4.72 -16.63 4.25
N THR A 242 5.19 -17.52 3.38
CA THR A 242 5.91 -18.74 3.79
C THR A 242 7.35 -18.49 4.22
N GLN A 243 7.87 -17.29 4.00
CA GLN A 243 9.26 -16.95 4.33
C GLN A 243 9.50 -16.67 5.82
N HIS A 244 8.44 -16.41 6.59
CA HIS A 244 8.54 -16.28 8.02
C HIS A 244 7.71 -17.38 8.70
N SER A 245 8.36 -18.25 9.42
CA SER A 245 7.88 -19.49 10.04
C SER A 245 6.72 -19.35 11.05
N THR A 246 6.18 -18.15 11.25
CA THR A 246 5.18 -17.92 12.30
C THR A 246 3.73 -17.85 11.80
N GLY A 247 3.46 -17.95 10.49
CA GLY A 247 2.10 -17.80 9.95
C GLY A 247 1.43 -16.46 10.22
N LEU A 248 2.13 -15.53 10.86
CA LEU A 248 1.62 -14.25 11.36
C LEU A 248 1.74 -13.10 10.34
N THR A 249 2.27 -13.38 9.15
CA THR A 249 2.53 -12.40 8.08
C THR A 249 1.39 -12.26 7.08
N PHE A 250 0.22 -12.73 7.43
CA PHE A 250 -1.01 -12.57 6.67
C PHE A 250 -1.34 -11.08 6.46
N GLY A 251 -1.66 -10.70 5.21
CA GLY A 251 -1.97 -9.30 4.85
C GLY A 251 -0.74 -8.41 4.58
N LEU A 252 0.49 -8.97 4.60
CA LEU A 252 1.70 -8.27 4.17
C LEU A 252 2.03 -8.65 2.72
N ASP A 253 2.01 -7.67 1.81
CA ASP A 253 2.40 -7.88 0.41
C ASP A 253 3.88 -7.56 0.20
N ASN A 254 4.67 -8.63 0.10
CA ASN A 254 6.11 -8.57 -0.22
C ASN A 254 6.39 -8.88 -1.71
N GLY A 255 5.45 -8.62 -2.61
CA GLY A 255 5.62 -8.91 -4.04
C GLY A 255 5.25 -10.34 -4.41
N ARG A 256 4.22 -10.88 -3.79
CA ARG A 256 3.71 -12.21 -4.13
C ARG A 256 3.12 -12.21 -5.53
N TYR A 257 3.42 -13.25 -6.30
CA TYR A 257 2.81 -13.47 -7.61
C TYR A 257 1.28 -13.54 -7.49
N PRO A 258 0.54 -12.81 -8.34
CA PRO A 258 -0.92 -12.89 -8.37
C PRO A 258 -1.36 -14.29 -8.85
N ALA A 259 -2.58 -14.67 -8.48
CA ALA A 259 -3.18 -15.90 -9.00
C ALA A 259 -3.28 -15.83 -10.54
N PRO A 260 -2.74 -16.83 -11.28
CA PRO A 260 -2.73 -16.78 -12.73
C PRO A 260 -4.14 -16.89 -13.30
N THR A 261 -4.41 -16.14 -14.38
CA THR A 261 -5.60 -16.34 -15.20
C THR A 261 -5.40 -17.60 -16.06
N MET A 262 -6.39 -18.49 -16.05
CA MET A 262 -6.36 -19.74 -16.85
C MET A 262 -7.62 -19.80 -17.72
N TYR A 263 -7.45 -20.34 -18.94
CA TYR A 263 -8.50 -20.48 -19.94
C TYR A 263 -8.68 -21.93 -20.34
#